data_7aa9e512e9da46759566bae8dd99ff76
#
_entry.id   7aa9e512e9da46759566bae8dd99ff76
#
_cell.length_a   1.000
_cell.length_b   1.000
_cell.length_c   1.000
_cell.angle_alpha   90.00
_cell.angle_beta   90.00
_cell.angle_gamma   90.00
#
_symmetry.space_group_name_H-M   'P 1'
#
loop_
_entity.id
_entity.type
_entity.pdbx_description
1 polymer ?
#
loop_
_entity_poly.entity_id
_entity_poly.type
_entity_poly.pdbx_seq_one_letter_code
_entity_poly.pdbx_strand_id
1 'polypeptide(L)'
;MNLQIIKNRKIFLSISALAITGSILALIFWGLNFGVDFAGGSLMEVKFDNYQATVTEVQDSLKEVNLQSLTIQPTQDSVILRFKEDSEEAHQAVLSGLQKLAAEKETTMTELQFDSVGPTVGQELKSKSFNTAVVVLLAIVFYISMAFCKVSRPVASWKYGVTAIIALAHDIIITLGVFSFLGHFYGIEVNTPFIAAILTVLGYSDTIVVFDRIRENLPKSQDNFEDTVNRSINQTMVRSINTSFSSILALVAILFFGGSTIRDFAMALVVGIFVGTYSSIFIASPVLVLWEKAMHRKNS
;
A
#
# COMPACT_ATOMS: atom_id res chain seq x y z
N MET A 1 -16.26 -11.17 -23.16
CA MET A 1 -15.50 -10.02 -23.67
C MET A 1 -14.15 -10.56 -24.16
N ASN A 2 -13.76 -10.33 -25.39
CA ASN A 2 -12.50 -10.89 -25.90
C ASN A 2 -11.50 -9.75 -26.12
N LEU A 3 -10.86 -9.32 -25.04
CA LEU A 3 -9.90 -8.22 -25.07
C LEU A 3 -8.56 -8.70 -25.60
N GLN A 4 -7.98 -7.92 -26.53
CA GLN A 4 -6.68 -8.19 -27.14
C GLN A 4 -5.52 -7.60 -26.26
N ILE A 5 -5.39 -8.13 -25.04
CA ILE A 5 -4.45 -7.59 -24.04
C ILE A 5 -3.01 -7.79 -24.50
N ILE A 6 -2.67 -8.99 -24.96
CA ILE A 6 -1.31 -9.31 -25.40
C ILE A 6 -0.91 -8.51 -26.64
N LYS A 7 -1.86 -8.25 -27.56
CA LYS A 7 -1.61 -7.43 -28.76
C LYS A 7 -1.32 -5.96 -28.37
N ASN A 8 -2.05 -5.44 -27.37
CA ASN A 8 -1.95 -4.06 -26.91
C ASN A 8 -0.95 -3.89 -25.75
N ARG A 9 -0.11 -4.90 -25.45
CA ARG A 9 0.81 -4.92 -24.31
C ARG A 9 1.73 -3.68 -24.20
N LYS A 10 2.10 -3.05 -25.33
CA LYS A 10 2.93 -1.84 -25.31
C LYS A 10 2.26 -0.69 -24.55
N ILE A 11 0.94 -0.53 -24.70
CA ILE A 11 0.19 0.54 -24.02
C ILE A 11 0.23 0.31 -22.50
N PHE A 12 -0.12 -0.90 -22.06
CA PHE A 12 -0.16 -1.24 -20.63
C PHE A 12 1.23 -1.16 -19.97
N LEU A 13 2.26 -1.67 -20.65
CA LEU A 13 3.64 -1.58 -20.18
C LEU A 13 4.15 -0.13 -20.14
N SER A 14 3.74 0.73 -21.08
CA SER A 14 4.11 2.16 -21.05
C SER A 14 3.43 2.90 -19.90
N ILE A 15 2.15 2.62 -19.62
CA ILE A 15 1.45 3.17 -18.46
C ILE A 15 2.15 2.75 -17.16
N SER A 16 2.49 1.47 -17.03
CA SER A 16 3.23 0.97 -15.86
C SER A 16 4.61 1.57 -15.72
N ALA A 17 5.35 1.71 -16.82
CA ALA A 17 6.66 2.35 -16.81
C ALA A 17 6.58 3.81 -16.34
N LEU A 18 5.55 4.54 -16.79
CA LEU A 18 5.29 5.91 -16.34
C LEU A 18 4.93 5.93 -14.83
N ALA A 19 4.06 5.03 -14.38
CA ALA A 19 3.66 4.93 -12.99
C ALA A 19 4.85 4.58 -12.07
N ILE A 20 5.68 3.59 -12.45
CA ILE A 20 6.91 3.24 -11.72
C ILE A 20 7.87 4.43 -11.67
N THR A 21 8.11 5.09 -12.81
CA THR A 21 9.01 6.25 -12.86
C THR A 21 8.50 7.36 -11.97
N GLY A 22 7.21 7.69 -12.03
CA GLY A 22 6.59 8.68 -11.15
C GLY A 22 6.69 8.29 -9.67
N SER A 23 6.48 7.03 -9.35
CA SER A 23 6.60 6.50 -7.98
C SER A 23 8.03 6.59 -7.45
N ILE A 24 9.03 6.22 -8.27
CA ILE A 24 10.44 6.33 -7.90
C ILE A 24 10.83 7.79 -7.69
N LEU A 25 10.40 8.69 -8.58
CA LEU A 25 10.65 10.12 -8.40
C LEU A 25 9.99 10.65 -7.13
N ALA A 26 8.74 10.29 -6.85
CA ALA A 26 8.07 10.66 -5.61
C ALA A 26 8.86 10.20 -4.37
N LEU A 27 9.31 8.96 -4.36
CA LEU A 27 10.11 8.40 -3.27
C LEU A 27 11.47 9.10 -3.11
N ILE A 28 12.11 9.51 -4.20
CA ILE A 28 13.40 10.21 -4.15
C ILE A 28 13.24 11.65 -3.65
N PHE A 29 12.22 12.37 -4.15
CA PHE A 29 12.07 13.79 -3.84
C PHE A 29 11.36 14.04 -2.50
N TRP A 30 10.36 13.23 -2.15
CA TRP A 30 9.54 13.43 -0.96
C TRP A 30 9.78 12.39 0.13
N GLY A 31 10.27 11.20 -0.22
CA GLY A 31 10.43 10.11 0.73
C GLY A 31 9.10 9.55 1.22
N LEU A 32 9.14 8.82 2.34
CA LEU A 32 7.96 8.35 3.04
C LEU A 32 7.78 9.16 4.32
N ASN A 33 6.54 9.55 4.61
CA ASN A 33 6.19 10.20 5.86
C ASN A 33 5.96 9.12 6.93
N PHE A 34 6.96 8.90 7.79
CA PHE A 34 6.89 7.88 8.83
C PHE A 34 6.10 8.40 10.04
N GLY A 35 5.11 7.61 10.47
CA GLY A 35 4.34 7.86 11.67
C GLY A 35 5.16 7.66 12.96
N VAL A 36 4.51 7.97 14.10
CA VAL A 36 5.12 7.87 15.43
C VAL A 36 5.64 6.47 15.75
N ASP A 37 5.07 5.42 15.18
CA ASP A 37 5.52 4.04 15.31
C ASP A 37 6.99 3.84 14.92
N PHE A 38 7.48 4.61 13.95
CA PHE A 38 8.83 4.50 13.39
C PHE A 38 9.72 5.69 13.69
N ALA A 39 9.13 6.88 13.81
CA ALA A 39 9.85 8.12 14.13
C ALA A 39 10.07 8.30 15.63
N GLY A 40 9.21 7.68 16.44
CA GLY A 40 9.06 7.98 17.86
C GLY A 40 8.29 9.27 18.10
N GLY A 41 7.81 9.49 19.31
CA GLY A 41 6.99 10.63 19.71
C GLY A 41 5.57 10.21 20.09
N SER A 42 4.67 11.19 20.17
CA SER A 42 3.27 10.99 20.55
C SER A 42 2.32 11.48 19.46
N LEU A 43 1.23 10.75 19.30
CA LEU A 43 0.07 11.11 18.49
C LEU A 43 -1.14 11.19 19.43
N MET A 44 -1.84 12.33 19.39
CA MET A 44 -3.08 12.54 20.11
C MET A 44 -4.17 12.96 19.15
N GLU A 45 -5.31 12.29 19.17
CA GLU A 45 -6.51 12.69 18.43
C GLU A 45 -7.57 13.16 19.39
N VAL A 46 -8.06 14.40 19.17
CA VAL A 46 -9.09 15.01 20.01
C VAL A 46 -10.25 15.49 19.18
N LYS A 47 -11.45 15.39 19.72
CA LYS A 47 -12.68 15.90 19.14
C LYS A 47 -13.28 16.97 20.04
N PHE A 48 -13.68 18.09 19.42
CA PHE A 48 -14.46 19.13 20.07
C PHE A 48 -15.93 18.98 19.66
N ASP A 49 -16.84 18.97 20.63
CA ASP A 49 -18.27 18.83 20.35
C ASP A 49 -18.84 20.11 19.75
N ASN A 50 -19.45 19.99 18.55
CA ASN A 50 -20.04 21.11 17.83
C ASN A 50 -19.11 22.30 17.55
N TYR A 51 -17.79 22.06 17.58
CA TYR A 51 -16.78 23.09 17.30
C TYR A 51 -15.62 22.50 16.47
N GLN A 52 -15.23 23.23 15.43
CA GLN A 52 -14.01 22.91 14.65
C GLN A 52 -12.89 23.86 15.05
N ALA A 53 -11.97 23.39 15.88
CA ALA A 53 -10.81 24.15 16.27
C ALA A 53 -9.86 24.36 15.07
N THR A 54 -9.44 25.60 14.86
CA THR A 54 -8.46 25.93 13.82
C THR A 54 -7.05 25.58 14.27
N VAL A 55 -6.15 25.37 13.30
CA VAL A 55 -4.74 25.08 13.59
C VAL A 55 -4.11 26.16 14.49
N THR A 56 -4.46 27.44 14.24
CA THR A 56 -3.94 28.56 14.99
C THR A 56 -4.42 28.55 16.45
N GLU A 57 -5.68 28.29 16.70
CA GLU A 57 -6.23 28.23 18.07
C GLU A 57 -5.61 27.10 18.88
N VAL A 58 -5.47 25.91 18.28
CA VAL A 58 -4.80 24.78 18.91
C VAL A 58 -3.33 25.08 19.17
N GLN A 59 -2.65 25.70 18.21
CA GLN A 59 -1.24 26.09 18.39
C GLN A 59 -1.08 27.13 19.50
N ASP A 60 -1.98 28.10 19.58
CA ASP A 60 -1.95 29.16 20.60
C ASP A 60 -2.20 28.58 22.01
N SER A 61 -3.12 27.64 22.15
CA SER A 61 -3.43 26.98 23.42
C SER A 61 -2.28 26.12 23.96
N LEU A 62 -1.36 25.70 23.08
CA LEU A 62 -0.23 24.84 23.43
C LEU A 62 1.13 25.58 23.48
N LYS A 63 1.17 26.90 23.31
CA LYS A 63 2.42 27.71 23.33
C LYS A 63 3.19 27.56 24.62
N GLU A 64 2.50 27.45 25.75
CA GLU A 64 3.13 27.33 27.08
C GLU A 64 3.71 25.92 27.33
N VAL A 65 3.28 24.90 26.58
CA VAL A 65 3.71 23.51 26.76
C VAL A 65 5.10 23.25 26.16
N ASN A 66 5.61 24.17 25.32
CA ASN A 66 6.94 24.11 24.70
C ASN A 66 7.24 22.75 24.02
N LEU A 67 6.32 22.26 23.20
CA LEU A 67 6.47 21.01 22.47
C LEU A 67 7.46 21.13 21.29
N GLN A 68 8.28 20.11 21.11
CA GLN A 68 9.16 20.01 19.94
C GLN A 68 8.42 19.38 18.76
N SER A 69 8.58 19.95 17.58
CA SER A 69 8.05 19.43 16.33
C SER A 69 6.53 19.22 16.34
N LEU A 70 5.77 20.11 17.02
CA LEU A 70 4.31 20.05 17.03
C LEU A 70 3.75 20.19 15.61
N THR A 71 3.03 19.18 15.16
CA THR A 71 2.27 19.18 13.92
C THR A 71 0.78 19.03 14.26
N ILE A 72 -0.07 19.90 13.68
CA ILE A 72 -1.50 19.90 13.91
C ILE A 72 -2.18 19.66 12.58
N GLN A 73 -2.97 18.60 12.52
CA GLN A 73 -3.70 18.20 11.31
C GLN A 73 -5.20 18.13 11.62
N PRO A 74 -6.00 19.12 11.18
CA PRO A 74 -7.45 19.05 11.31
C PRO A 74 -8.01 17.97 10.36
N THR A 75 -8.98 17.22 10.86
CA THR A 75 -9.82 16.30 10.09
C THR A 75 -11.24 16.86 9.99
N GLN A 76 -12.20 16.06 9.47
CA GLN A 76 -13.60 16.52 9.38
C GLN A 76 -14.24 16.75 10.75
N ASP A 77 -13.94 15.88 11.73
CA ASP A 77 -14.60 15.86 13.04
C ASP A 77 -13.63 15.93 14.23
N SER A 78 -12.33 15.91 13.99
CA SER A 78 -11.29 15.85 15.03
C SER A 78 -10.04 16.65 14.64
N VAL A 79 -9.12 16.78 15.58
CA VAL A 79 -7.78 17.34 15.35
C VAL A 79 -6.75 16.32 15.80
N ILE A 80 -5.82 16.00 14.92
CA ILE A 80 -4.68 15.14 15.21
C ILE A 80 -3.47 16.00 15.51
N LEU A 81 -2.88 15.78 16.68
CA LEU A 81 -1.65 16.41 17.12
C LEU A 81 -0.53 15.37 17.12
N ARG A 82 0.64 15.76 16.65
CA ARG A 82 1.87 14.97 16.73
C ARG A 82 2.96 15.82 17.34
N PHE A 83 3.68 15.26 18.29
CA PHE A 83 4.79 15.92 18.98
C PHE A 83 5.83 14.90 19.39
N LYS A 84 7.04 15.38 19.66
CA LYS A 84 8.21 14.51 19.86
C LYS A 84 8.32 13.93 21.27
N GLU A 85 7.72 14.59 22.25
CA GLU A 85 7.70 14.15 23.64
C GLU A 85 6.86 12.88 23.80
N ASP A 86 7.39 11.87 24.50
CA ASP A 86 6.78 10.57 24.74
C ASP A 86 6.44 10.37 26.25
N SER A 87 6.48 11.44 27.04
CA SER A 87 6.23 11.38 28.48
C SER A 87 4.76 11.63 28.82
N GLU A 88 4.32 11.04 29.95
CA GLU A 88 2.97 11.26 30.48
C GLU A 88 2.75 12.72 30.91
N GLU A 89 3.81 13.42 31.37
CA GLU A 89 3.74 14.83 31.73
C GLU A 89 3.40 15.69 30.51
N ALA A 90 4.00 15.39 29.36
CA ALA A 90 3.71 16.09 28.11
C ALA A 90 2.27 15.81 27.64
N HIS A 91 1.80 14.56 27.74
CA HIS A 91 0.42 14.17 27.48
C HIS A 91 -0.57 15.02 28.30
N GLN A 92 -0.40 15.05 29.62
CA GLN A 92 -1.28 15.78 30.51
C GLN A 92 -1.21 17.30 30.30
N ALA A 93 -0.04 17.83 29.96
CA ALA A 93 0.12 19.25 29.63
C ALA A 93 -0.63 19.64 28.34
N VAL A 94 -0.55 18.81 27.30
CA VAL A 94 -1.30 18.99 26.05
C VAL A 94 -2.80 18.89 26.32
N LEU A 95 -3.23 17.87 27.04
CA LEU A 95 -4.63 17.66 27.41
C LEU A 95 -5.19 18.88 28.16
N SER A 96 -4.45 19.39 29.14
CA SER A 96 -4.84 20.56 29.91
C SER A 96 -4.94 21.84 29.06
N GLY A 97 -4.04 22.04 28.11
CA GLY A 97 -4.08 23.16 27.16
C GLY A 97 -5.29 23.11 26.27
N LEU A 98 -5.64 21.93 25.74
CA LEU A 98 -6.80 21.74 24.88
C LEU A 98 -8.13 21.83 25.67
N GLN A 99 -8.16 21.38 26.94
CA GLN A 99 -9.32 21.54 27.82
C GLN A 99 -9.58 23.00 28.11
N LYS A 100 -8.55 23.84 28.31
CA LYS A 100 -8.71 25.28 28.46
C LYS A 100 -9.30 25.91 27.20
N LEU A 101 -8.80 25.52 26.01
CA LEU A 101 -9.38 25.98 24.74
C LEU A 101 -10.86 25.59 24.62
N ALA A 102 -11.21 24.35 24.99
CA ALA A 102 -12.59 23.89 24.97
C ALA A 102 -13.48 24.72 25.91
N ALA A 103 -13.01 25.03 27.12
CA ALA A 103 -13.71 25.88 28.07
C ALA A 103 -13.89 27.32 27.57
N GLU A 104 -12.88 27.90 26.92
CA GLU A 104 -12.96 29.25 26.29
C GLU A 104 -13.97 29.31 25.15
N LYS A 105 -14.18 28.20 24.44
CA LYS A 105 -15.11 28.08 23.33
C LYS A 105 -16.48 27.52 23.74
N GLU A 106 -16.73 27.39 25.03
CA GLU A 106 -17.97 26.85 25.60
C GLU A 106 -18.36 25.48 25.02
N THR A 107 -17.33 24.64 24.74
CA THR A 107 -17.49 23.28 24.19
C THR A 107 -16.87 22.23 25.11
N THR A 108 -17.16 20.95 24.83
CA THR A 108 -16.49 19.82 25.47
C THR A 108 -15.49 19.23 24.53
N MET A 109 -14.38 18.72 25.07
CA MET A 109 -13.34 18.04 24.31
C MET A 109 -13.24 16.60 24.79
N THR A 110 -13.18 15.68 23.84
CA THR A 110 -12.97 14.25 24.10
C THR A 110 -11.71 13.81 23.41
N GLU A 111 -10.81 13.16 24.16
CA GLU A 111 -9.68 12.44 23.62
C GLU A 111 -10.16 11.15 22.98
N LEU A 112 -9.93 10.99 21.67
CA LEU A 112 -10.31 9.80 20.92
C LEU A 112 -9.21 8.75 20.91
N GLN A 113 -7.95 9.20 20.86
CA GLN A 113 -6.78 8.32 20.80
C GLN A 113 -5.55 9.03 21.35
N PHE A 114 -4.72 8.28 22.05
CA PHE A 114 -3.36 8.67 22.42
C PHE A 114 -2.41 7.50 22.23
N ASP A 115 -1.41 7.68 21.39
CA ASP A 115 -0.33 6.72 21.15
C ASP A 115 1.00 7.39 21.43
N SER A 116 1.87 6.71 22.18
CA SER A 116 3.21 7.20 22.47
C SER A 116 4.24 6.09 22.27
N VAL A 117 5.27 6.39 21.52
CA VAL A 117 6.34 5.43 21.18
C VAL A 117 7.70 6.09 21.42
N GLY A 118 8.46 5.52 22.35
CA GLY A 118 9.83 5.98 22.59
C GLY A 118 10.73 5.79 21.36
N PRO A 119 11.71 6.67 21.12
CA PRO A 119 12.56 6.64 19.93
C PRO A 119 13.31 5.32 19.70
N THR A 120 13.73 4.66 20.79
CA THR A 120 14.40 3.35 20.74
C THR A 120 13.46 2.27 20.23
N VAL A 121 12.20 2.27 20.70
CA VAL A 121 11.16 1.33 20.28
C VAL A 121 10.79 1.57 18.82
N GLY A 122 10.66 2.83 18.39
CA GLY A 122 10.40 3.19 17.00
C GLY A 122 11.47 2.68 16.04
N GLN A 123 12.76 2.87 16.38
CA GLN A 123 13.87 2.32 15.58
C GLN A 123 13.87 0.78 15.51
N GLU A 124 13.56 0.14 16.63
CA GLU A 124 13.46 -1.32 16.68
C GLU A 124 12.30 -1.82 15.81
N LEU A 125 11.12 -1.20 15.90
CA LEU A 125 9.96 -1.50 15.06
C LEU A 125 10.25 -1.32 13.58
N LYS A 126 10.94 -0.23 13.21
CA LYS A 126 11.36 0.02 11.82
C LYS A 126 12.27 -1.10 11.30
N SER A 127 13.29 -1.48 12.07
CA SER A 127 14.22 -2.55 11.70
C SER A 127 13.51 -3.91 11.60
N LYS A 128 12.66 -4.25 12.57
CA LYS A 128 11.88 -5.48 12.56
C LYS A 128 10.90 -5.54 11.39
N SER A 129 10.21 -4.44 11.10
CA SER A 129 9.28 -4.33 9.97
C SER A 129 9.99 -4.57 8.64
N PHE A 130 11.16 -3.95 8.43
CA PHE A 130 11.96 -4.15 7.24
C PHE A 130 12.41 -5.61 7.10
N ASN A 131 12.96 -6.20 8.16
CA ASN A 131 13.40 -7.60 8.16
C ASN A 131 12.23 -8.55 7.89
N THR A 132 11.07 -8.31 8.50
CA THR A 132 9.85 -9.10 8.27
C THR A 132 9.42 -9.01 6.81
N ALA A 133 9.41 -7.81 6.22
CA ALA A 133 9.06 -7.62 4.82
C ALA A 133 10.00 -8.41 3.89
N VAL A 134 11.30 -8.40 4.14
CA VAL A 134 12.29 -9.17 3.36
C VAL A 134 12.04 -10.68 3.51
N VAL A 135 11.83 -11.18 4.73
CA VAL A 135 11.57 -12.62 4.97
C VAL A 135 10.28 -13.06 4.29
N VAL A 136 9.20 -12.29 4.42
CA VAL A 136 7.91 -12.61 3.77
C VAL A 136 8.05 -12.59 2.25
N LEU A 137 8.74 -11.59 1.68
CA LEU A 137 9.00 -11.53 0.24
C LEU A 137 9.75 -12.76 -0.26
N LEU A 138 10.82 -13.15 0.44
CA LEU A 138 11.59 -14.37 0.12
C LEU A 138 10.74 -15.63 0.23
N ALA A 139 9.89 -15.74 1.26
CA ALA A 139 8.97 -16.86 1.42
C ALA A 139 7.97 -16.96 0.28
N ILE A 140 7.39 -15.81 -0.16
CA ILE A 140 6.46 -15.75 -1.30
C ILE A 140 7.18 -16.16 -2.58
N VAL A 141 8.38 -15.64 -2.83
CA VAL A 141 9.21 -16.00 -3.99
C VAL A 141 9.50 -17.51 -4.02
N PHE A 142 9.89 -18.05 -2.88
CA PHE A 142 10.14 -19.49 -2.73
C PHE A 142 8.87 -20.30 -3.00
N TYR A 143 7.74 -19.93 -2.40
CA TYR A 143 6.46 -20.60 -2.61
C TYR A 143 6.04 -20.59 -4.08
N ILE A 144 6.10 -19.43 -4.74
CA ILE A 144 5.74 -19.30 -6.16
C ILE A 144 6.66 -20.17 -7.01
N SER A 145 7.97 -20.14 -6.76
CA SER A 145 8.94 -20.96 -7.48
C SER A 145 8.65 -22.45 -7.33
N MET A 146 8.30 -22.89 -6.13
CA MET A 146 7.91 -24.28 -5.84
C MET A 146 6.57 -24.67 -6.49
N ALA A 147 5.57 -23.79 -6.43
CA ALA A 147 4.25 -24.05 -7.01
C ALA A 147 4.31 -24.28 -8.53
N PHE A 148 5.22 -23.57 -9.20
CA PHE A 148 5.39 -23.67 -10.66
C PHE A 148 6.49 -24.62 -11.12
N CYS A 149 7.24 -25.30 -10.23
CA CYS A 149 8.39 -26.12 -10.64
C CYS A 149 8.04 -27.36 -11.49
N LYS A 150 6.80 -27.81 -11.54
CA LYS A 150 6.35 -28.95 -12.35
C LYS A 150 5.93 -28.61 -13.78
N VAL A 151 5.99 -27.34 -14.19
CA VAL A 151 5.59 -26.89 -15.54
C VAL A 151 6.81 -26.70 -16.40
N SER A 152 7.05 -27.57 -17.36
CA SER A 152 8.31 -27.58 -18.11
C SER A 152 8.18 -27.28 -19.61
N ARG A 153 6.98 -27.17 -20.19
CA ARG A 153 6.82 -26.91 -21.63
C ARG A 153 5.51 -26.18 -21.95
N PRO A 154 5.48 -25.21 -22.90
CA PRO A 154 6.63 -24.70 -23.69
C PRO A 154 7.50 -23.73 -22.90
N VAL A 155 7.05 -23.13 -21.77
CA VAL A 155 7.76 -22.13 -20.97
C VAL A 155 8.33 -22.77 -19.70
N ALA A 156 9.62 -22.56 -19.48
CA ALA A 156 10.29 -23.08 -18.27
C ALA A 156 9.69 -22.48 -16.99
N SER A 157 9.45 -23.32 -15.98
CA SER A 157 8.78 -22.98 -14.71
C SER A 157 9.33 -21.75 -13.99
N TRP A 158 10.65 -21.59 -13.98
CA TRP A 158 11.31 -20.46 -13.32
C TRP A 158 10.94 -19.09 -13.91
N LYS A 159 10.53 -19.05 -15.21
CA LYS A 159 10.08 -17.81 -15.85
C LYS A 159 8.77 -17.28 -15.23
N TYR A 160 7.86 -18.16 -14.87
CA TYR A 160 6.64 -17.79 -14.13
C TYR A 160 6.98 -17.17 -12.78
N GLY A 161 7.93 -17.79 -12.05
CA GLY A 161 8.39 -17.25 -10.78
C GLY A 161 9.00 -15.86 -10.91
N VAL A 162 9.92 -15.67 -11.87
CA VAL A 162 10.57 -14.36 -12.06
C VAL A 162 9.57 -13.29 -12.54
N THR A 163 8.65 -13.62 -13.44
CA THR A 163 7.63 -12.65 -13.88
C THR A 163 6.65 -12.29 -12.75
N ALA A 164 6.33 -13.22 -11.86
CA ALA A 164 5.56 -12.92 -10.65
C ALA A 164 6.31 -11.98 -9.71
N ILE A 165 7.63 -12.18 -9.52
CA ILE A 165 8.47 -11.27 -8.71
C ILE A 165 8.50 -9.87 -9.32
N ILE A 166 8.61 -9.75 -10.65
CA ILE A 166 8.57 -8.47 -11.34
C ILE A 166 7.24 -7.77 -11.10
N ALA A 167 6.12 -8.49 -11.16
CA ALA A 167 4.80 -7.93 -10.84
C ALA A 167 4.69 -7.51 -9.38
N LEU A 168 5.17 -8.31 -8.43
CA LEU A 168 5.19 -7.94 -7.01
C LEU A 168 6.04 -6.70 -6.73
N ALA A 169 7.23 -6.61 -7.34
CA ALA A 169 8.09 -5.42 -7.22
C ALA A 169 7.41 -4.17 -7.79
N HIS A 170 6.75 -4.30 -8.95
CA HIS A 170 5.94 -3.25 -9.53
C HIS A 170 4.86 -2.76 -8.55
N ASP A 171 4.12 -3.67 -7.92
CA ASP A 171 3.01 -3.35 -7.02
C ASP A 171 3.50 -2.63 -5.77
N ILE A 172 4.60 -3.09 -5.18
CA ILE A 172 5.22 -2.45 -4.02
C ILE A 172 5.68 -1.03 -4.37
N ILE A 173 6.44 -0.87 -5.47
CA ILE A 173 7.01 0.43 -5.85
C ILE A 173 5.89 1.45 -6.10
N ILE A 174 4.84 1.06 -6.81
CA ILE A 174 3.72 1.98 -7.07
C ILE A 174 2.97 2.30 -5.78
N THR A 175 2.68 1.32 -4.93
CA THR A 175 1.98 1.57 -3.66
C THR A 175 2.80 2.50 -2.75
N LEU A 176 4.10 2.26 -2.60
CA LEU A 176 4.98 3.15 -1.84
C LEU A 176 5.06 4.55 -2.45
N GLY A 177 5.11 4.66 -3.79
CA GLY A 177 5.11 5.95 -4.49
C GLY A 177 3.82 6.74 -4.28
N VAL A 178 2.67 6.08 -4.32
CA VAL A 178 1.37 6.71 -3.99
C VAL A 178 1.38 7.21 -2.55
N PHE A 179 1.89 6.43 -1.58
CA PHE A 179 1.97 6.86 -0.19
C PHE A 179 3.01 7.96 0.03
N SER A 180 4.09 8.00 -0.73
CA SER A 180 5.02 9.12 -0.74
C SER A 180 4.32 10.42 -1.18
N PHE A 181 3.53 10.36 -2.25
CA PHE A 181 2.73 11.48 -2.72
C PHE A 181 1.67 11.91 -1.68
N LEU A 182 0.89 10.97 -1.17
CA LEU A 182 -0.14 11.24 -0.17
C LEU A 182 0.45 11.76 1.15
N GLY A 183 1.62 11.25 1.54
CA GLY A 183 2.33 11.73 2.73
C GLY A 183 2.77 13.18 2.60
N HIS A 184 3.30 13.57 1.42
CA HIS A 184 3.75 14.94 1.19
C HIS A 184 2.59 15.96 1.11
N PHE A 185 1.51 15.63 0.39
CA PHE A 185 0.41 16.59 0.13
C PHE A 185 -0.73 16.52 1.15
N TYR A 186 -0.95 15.37 1.77
CA TYR A 186 -2.10 15.14 2.68
C TYR A 186 -1.68 14.72 4.08
N GLY A 187 -0.38 14.60 4.35
CA GLY A 187 0.13 14.22 5.68
C GLY A 187 -0.16 12.76 6.08
N ILE A 188 -0.49 11.89 5.12
CA ILE A 188 -0.74 10.46 5.39
C ILE A 188 0.55 9.79 5.80
N GLU A 189 0.50 8.99 6.85
CA GLU A 189 1.68 8.37 7.45
C GLU A 189 1.83 6.89 7.11
N VAL A 190 3.09 6.49 7.04
CA VAL A 190 3.49 5.08 7.02
C VAL A 190 3.70 4.64 8.47
N ASN A 191 2.84 3.76 8.94
CA ASN A 191 2.81 3.22 10.31
C ASN A 191 2.91 1.67 10.28
N THR A 192 2.90 1.03 11.44
CA THR A 192 2.95 -0.44 11.52
C THR A 192 1.79 -1.13 10.78
N PRO A 193 0.52 -0.68 10.90
CA PRO A 193 -0.58 -1.20 10.08
C PRO A 193 -0.34 -1.10 8.58
N PHE A 194 0.28 -0.02 8.07
CA PHE A 194 0.64 0.09 6.67
C PHE A 194 1.58 -1.03 6.20
N ILE A 195 2.58 -1.39 7.00
CA ILE A 195 3.47 -2.51 6.67
C ILE A 195 2.67 -3.82 6.58
N ALA A 196 1.76 -4.06 7.53
CA ALA A 196 0.88 -5.23 7.49
C ALA A 196 0.00 -5.24 6.23
N ALA A 197 -0.50 -4.07 5.78
CA ALA A 197 -1.24 -3.94 4.53
C ALA A 197 -0.40 -4.33 3.31
N ILE A 198 0.83 -3.80 3.18
CA ILE A 198 1.74 -4.15 2.08
C ILE A 198 2.01 -5.66 2.06
N LEU A 199 2.29 -6.28 3.21
CA LEU A 199 2.53 -7.72 3.29
C LEU A 199 1.29 -8.53 2.90
N THR A 200 0.09 -8.06 3.26
CA THR A 200 -1.18 -8.68 2.89
C THR A 200 -1.41 -8.60 1.39
N VAL A 201 -1.15 -7.44 0.78
CA VAL A 201 -1.28 -7.23 -0.68
C VAL A 201 -0.33 -8.15 -1.46
N LEU A 202 0.88 -8.37 -0.98
CA LEU A 202 1.83 -9.30 -1.60
C LEU A 202 1.28 -10.74 -1.65
N GLY A 203 0.53 -11.16 -0.64
CA GLY A 203 -0.16 -12.45 -0.60
C GLY A 203 -1.45 -12.48 -1.46
N TYR A 204 -2.05 -11.33 -1.73
CA TYR A 204 -3.29 -11.18 -2.49
C TYR A 204 -3.01 -11.00 -3.99
N SER A 205 -2.24 -11.93 -4.60
CA SER A 205 -1.85 -11.81 -6.00
C SER A 205 -2.68 -12.70 -6.91
N ASP A 206 -3.48 -12.09 -7.79
CA ASP A 206 -4.18 -12.80 -8.88
C ASP A 206 -3.23 -13.38 -9.94
N THR A 207 -1.95 -13.02 -9.89
CA THR A 207 -0.92 -13.50 -10.85
C THR A 207 -0.84 -15.03 -10.85
N ILE A 208 -0.94 -15.66 -9.67
CA ILE A 208 -0.91 -17.13 -9.54
C ILE A 208 -2.12 -17.74 -10.26
N VAL A 209 -3.32 -17.16 -10.10
CA VAL A 209 -4.56 -17.63 -10.73
C VAL A 209 -4.48 -17.54 -12.25
N VAL A 210 -3.96 -16.43 -12.78
CA VAL A 210 -3.76 -16.25 -14.22
C VAL A 210 -2.72 -17.21 -14.77
N PHE A 211 -1.61 -17.40 -14.07
CA PHE A 211 -0.54 -18.32 -14.48
C PHE A 211 -0.98 -19.78 -14.43
N ASP A 212 -1.74 -20.17 -13.42
CA ASP A 212 -2.30 -21.52 -13.34
C ASP A 212 -3.27 -21.78 -14.50
N ARG A 213 -4.08 -20.78 -14.88
CA ARG A 213 -4.95 -20.88 -16.06
C ARG A 213 -4.18 -20.97 -17.38
N ILE A 214 -3.09 -20.20 -17.52
CA ILE A 214 -2.20 -20.34 -18.68
C ILE A 214 -1.63 -21.75 -18.75
N ARG A 215 -1.14 -22.27 -17.63
CA ARG A 215 -0.60 -23.62 -17.51
C ARG A 215 -1.62 -24.70 -17.89
N GLU A 216 -2.86 -24.56 -17.43
CA GLU A 216 -3.94 -25.51 -17.75
C GLU A 216 -4.30 -25.51 -19.24
N ASN A 217 -4.30 -24.34 -19.88
CA ASN A 217 -4.69 -24.19 -21.28
C ASN A 217 -3.57 -24.60 -22.25
N LEU A 218 -2.30 -24.44 -21.90
CA LEU A 218 -1.17 -24.71 -22.80
C LEU A 218 -1.18 -26.12 -23.40
N PRO A 219 -1.37 -27.22 -22.65
CA PRO A 219 -1.41 -28.57 -23.20
C PRO A 219 -2.64 -28.84 -24.07
N LYS A 220 -3.72 -28.10 -23.87
CA LYS A 220 -5.03 -28.29 -24.54
C LYS A 220 -5.20 -27.40 -25.76
N SER A 221 -4.31 -26.42 -25.96
CA SER A 221 -4.43 -25.43 -27.01
C SER A 221 -3.68 -25.83 -28.27
N GLN A 222 -4.31 -25.63 -29.43
CA GLN A 222 -3.66 -25.70 -30.73
C GLN A 222 -3.20 -24.31 -31.22
N ASP A 223 -3.54 -23.25 -30.48
CA ASP A 223 -3.17 -21.88 -30.79
C ASP A 223 -1.67 -21.65 -30.46
N ASN A 224 -1.13 -20.57 -30.99
CA ASN A 224 0.20 -20.11 -30.59
C ASN A 224 0.22 -19.67 -29.11
N PHE A 225 1.43 -19.50 -28.55
CA PHE A 225 1.62 -19.13 -27.15
C PHE A 225 0.93 -17.81 -26.78
N GLU A 226 1.06 -16.76 -27.62
CA GLU A 226 0.46 -15.45 -27.37
C GLU A 226 -1.07 -15.51 -27.28
N ASP A 227 -1.72 -16.24 -28.19
CA ASP A 227 -3.17 -16.38 -28.23
C ASP A 227 -3.67 -17.22 -27.07
N THR A 228 -2.95 -18.29 -26.68
CA THR A 228 -3.28 -19.11 -25.50
C THR A 228 -3.20 -18.29 -24.23
N VAL A 229 -2.17 -17.45 -24.05
CA VAL A 229 -2.04 -16.54 -22.92
C VAL A 229 -3.20 -15.53 -22.92
N ASN A 230 -3.47 -14.88 -24.07
CA ASN A 230 -4.57 -13.92 -24.19
C ASN A 230 -5.92 -14.53 -23.81
N ARG A 231 -6.20 -15.76 -24.26
CA ARG A 231 -7.40 -16.50 -23.92
C ARG A 231 -7.47 -16.80 -22.42
N SER A 232 -6.38 -17.23 -21.82
CA SER A 232 -6.28 -17.53 -20.39
C SER A 232 -6.57 -16.31 -19.52
N ILE A 233 -6.00 -15.14 -19.87
CA ILE A 233 -6.28 -13.87 -19.19
C ILE A 233 -7.79 -13.55 -19.29
N ASN A 234 -8.39 -13.62 -20.49
CA ASN A 234 -9.82 -13.32 -20.65
C ASN A 234 -10.73 -14.27 -19.86
N GLN A 235 -10.32 -15.53 -19.62
CA GLN A 235 -11.06 -16.49 -18.81
C GLN A 235 -11.02 -16.19 -17.31
N THR A 236 -9.94 -15.62 -16.81
CA THR A 236 -9.75 -15.32 -15.38
C THR A 236 -10.12 -13.89 -15.01
N MET A 237 -10.07 -12.96 -15.95
CA MET A 237 -10.21 -11.52 -15.74
C MET A 237 -11.48 -11.13 -14.98
N VAL A 238 -12.65 -11.67 -15.38
CA VAL A 238 -13.92 -11.35 -14.71
C VAL A 238 -13.90 -11.78 -13.24
N ARG A 239 -13.33 -12.95 -12.96
CA ARG A 239 -13.16 -13.44 -11.58
C ARG A 239 -12.24 -12.54 -10.79
N SER A 240 -11.06 -12.21 -11.31
CA SER A 240 -10.08 -11.33 -10.66
C SER A 240 -10.68 -9.95 -10.36
N ILE A 241 -11.33 -9.33 -11.35
CA ILE A 241 -11.97 -8.02 -11.15
C ILE A 241 -13.08 -8.11 -10.09
N ASN A 242 -13.95 -9.10 -10.13
CA ASN A 242 -15.05 -9.24 -9.16
C ASN A 242 -14.53 -9.47 -7.73
N THR A 243 -13.50 -10.31 -7.57
CA THR A 243 -12.87 -10.56 -6.26
C THR A 243 -12.24 -9.29 -5.70
N SER A 244 -11.46 -8.60 -6.50
CA SER A 244 -10.80 -7.35 -6.07
C SER A 244 -11.82 -6.25 -5.81
N PHE A 245 -12.83 -6.11 -6.66
CA PHE A 245 -13.88 -5.11 -6.49
C PHE A 245 -14.69 -5.33 -5.21
N SER A 246 -15.07 -6.57 -4.88
CA SER A 246 -15.77 -6.85 -3.62
C SER A 246 -14.91 -6.57 -2.39
N SER A 247 -13.61 -6.88 -2.44
CA SER A 247 -12.68 -6.54 -1.36
C SER A 247 -12.50 -5.02 -1.22
N ILE A 248 -12.35 -4.31 -2.33
CA ILE A 248 -12.24 -2.85 -2.35
C ILE A 248 -13.51 -2.19 -1.80
N LEU A 249 -14.70 -2.69 -2.14
CA LEU A 249 -15.95 -2.15 -1.58
C LEU A 249 -16.00 -2.24 -0.06
N ALA A 250 -15.60 -3.37 0.52
CA ALA A 250 -15.54 -3.53 1.97
C ALA A 250 -14.51 -2.57 2.60
N LEU A 251 -13.34 -2.42 1.97
CA LEU A 251 -12.30 -1.50 2.44
C LEU A 251 -12.69 -0.03 2.31
N VAL A 252 -13.40 0.34 1.25
CA VAL A 252 -13.94 1.69 1.06
C VAL A 252 -14.96 2.02 2.16
N ALA A 253 -15.79 1.07 2.59
CA ALA A 253 -16.66 1.29 3.74
C ALA A 253 -15.84 1.59 5.01
N ILE A 254 -14.72 0.87 5.23
CA ILE A 254 -13.80 1.15 6.35
C ILE A 254 -13.15 2.54 6.21
N LEU A 255 -12.81 2.98 4.99
CA LEU A 255 -12.25 4.32 4.75
C LEU A 255 -13.21 5.45 5.17
N PHE A 256 -14.52 5.27 4.99
CA PHE A 256 -15.52 6.30 5.31
C PHE A 256 -16.01 6.20 6.77
N PHE A 257 -16.10 5.01 7.34
CA PHE A 257 -16.71 4.78 8.65
C PHE A 257 -15.72 4.28 9.72
N GLY A 258 -14.50 3.95 9.34
CA GLY A 258 -13.46 3.48 10.26
C GLY A 258 -12.76 4.64 10.98
N GLY A 259 -12.19 4.35 12.15
CA GLY A 259 -11.33 5.28 12.89
C GLY A 259 -10.02 5.58 12.15
N SER A 260 -9.32 6.65 12.57
CA SER A 260 -8.10 7.16 11.95
C SER A 260 -7.02 6.09 11.75
N THR A 261 -6.76 5.27 12.76
CA THR A 261 -5.72 4.22 12.74
C THR A 261 -5.97 3.15 11.67
N ILE A 262 -7.25 2.75 11.46
CA ILE A 262 -7.62 1.72 10.49
C ILE A 262 -7.73 2.30 9.08
N ARG A 263 -7.96 3.61 8.97
CA ARG A 263 -8.16 4.29 7.70
C ARG A 263 -6.92 4.20 6.79
N ASP A 264 -5.73 4.47 7.31
CA ASP A 264 -4.47 4.40 6.54
C ASP A 264 -4.15 2.98 6.11
N PHE A 265 -4.42 1.99 6.98
CA PHE A 265 -4.34 0.57 6.65
C PHE A 265 -5.28 0.19 5.50
N ALA A 266 -6.56 0.57 5.60
CA ALA A 266 -7.55 0.31 4.57
C ALA A 266 -7.18 0.97 3.24
N MET A 267 -6.66 2.20 3.28
CA MET A 267 -6.19 2.93 2.09
C MET A 267 -5.02 2.19 1.42
N ALA A 268 -4.04 1.70 2.19
CA ALA A 268 -2.93 0.92 1.66
C ALA A 268 -3.40 -0.36 0.99
N LEU A 269 -4.38 -1.06 1.58
CA LEU A 269 -4.99 -2.25 0.98
C LEU A 269 -5.75 -1.92 -0.31
N VAL A 270 -6.54 -0.84 -0.34
CA VAL A 270 -7.28 -0.43 -1.55
C VAL A 270 -6.32 -0.15 -2.70
N VAL A 271 -5.29 0.68 -2.46
CA VAL A 271 -4.28 1.01 -3.47
C VAL A 271 -3.55 -0.25 -3.92
N GLY A 272 -3.08 -1.07 -2.97
CA GLY A 272 -2.32 -2.27 -3.26
C GLY A 272 -3.13 -3.33 -4.03
N ILE A 273 -4.39 -3.59 -3.66
CA ILE A 273 -5.27 -4.52 -4.36
C ILE A 273 -5.57 -4.01 -5.78
N PHE A 274 -5.84 -2.71 -5.93
CA PHE A 274 -6.08 -2.13 -7.25
C PHE A 274 -4.85 -2.28 -8.17
N VAL A 275 -3.66 -1.93 -7.69
CA VAL A 275 -2.39 -2.05 -8.42
C VAL A 275 -2.08 -3.52 -8.72
N GLY A 276 -2.26 -4.44 -7.74
CA GLY A 276 -2.00 -5.87 -7.90
C GLY A 276 -2.96 -6.55 -8.88
N THR A 277 -4.23 -6.14 -8.92
CA THR A 277 -5.17 -6.62 -9.93
C THR A 277 -4.78 -6.17 -11.32
N TYR A 278 -4.39 -4.90 -11.46
CA TYR A 278 -3.89 -4.38 -12.72
C TYR A 278 -2.63 -5.13 -13.17
N SER A 279 -1.64 -5.29 -12.32
CA SER A 279 -0.35 -5.91 -12.66
C SER A 279 -0.50 -7.39 -13.05
N SER A 280 -1.36 -8.13 -12.37
CA SER A 280 -1.61 -9.54 -12.65
C SER A 280 -2.15 -9.76 -14.07
N ILE A 281 -3.03 -8.86 -14.53
CA ILE A 281 -3.67 -8.95 -15.86
C ILE A 281 -2.77 -8.34 -16.93
N PHE A 282 -2.25 -7.13 -16.70
CA PHE A 282 -1.65 -6.29 -17.73
C PHE A 282 -0.11 -6.25 -17.73
N ILE A 283 0.55 -6.81 -16.70
CA ILE A 283 2.01 -6.80 -16.58
C ILE A 283 2.58 -8.21 -16.54
N ALA A 284 2.19 -9.05 -15.59
CA ALA A 284 2.80 -10.37 -15.40
C ALA A 284 2.73 -11.23 -16.67
N SER A 285 1.56 -11.37 -17.26
CA SER A 285 1.37 -12.20 -18.46
C SER A 285 2.01 -11.60 -19.71
N PRO A 286 1.90 -10.30 -20.04
CA PRO A 286 2.65 -9.69 -21.13
C PRO A 286 4.18 -9.78 -21.01
N VAL A 287 4.71 -9.64 -19.78
CA VAL A 287 6.16 -9.80 -19.55
C VAL A 287 6.58 -11.23 -19.80
N LEU A 288 5.81 -12.22 -19.38
CA LEU A 288 6.06 -13.64 -19.67
C LEU A 288 6.13 -13.91 -21.18
N VAL A 289 5.18 -13.36 -21.94
CA VAL A 289 5.13 -13.48 -23.41
C VAL A 289 6.34 -12.82 -24.08
N LEU A 290 6.70 -11.61 -23.63
CA LEU A 290 7.88 -10.91 -24.18
C LEU A 290 9.16 -11.68 -23.92
N TRP A 291 9.30 -12.26 -22.74
CA TRP A 291 10.46 -13.05 -22.38
C TRP A 291 10.58 -14.29 -23.27
N GLU A 292 9.50 -15.04 -23.44
CA GLU A 292 9.49 -16.24 -24.29
C GLU A 292 9.85 -15.89 -25.75
N LYS A 293 9.27 -14.81 -26.28
CA LYS A 293 9.55 -14.35 -27.64
C LYS A 293 11.01 -13.92 -27.85
N ALA A 294 11.60 -13.24 -26.87
CA ALA A 294 12.99 -12.81 -26.92
C ALA A 294 13.97 -14.00 -26.96
N MET A 295 13.64 -15.08 -26.26
CA MET A 295 14.50 -16.29 -26.26
C MET A 295 14.37 -17.12 -27.55
N HIS A 296 13.15 -17.25 -28.09
CA HIS A 296 12.97 -17.91 -29.38
C HIS A 296 13.73 -17.22 -30.52
N ARG A 297 13.72 -15.85 -30.52
CA ARG A 297 14.48 -15.06 -31.51
C ARG A 297 16.01 -15.21 -31.40
N LYS A 298 16.52 -15.60 -30.23
CA LYS A 298 17.97 -15.79 -30.02
C LYS A 298 18.44 -17.18 -30.43
N ASN A 299 17.51 -18.13 -30.55
CA ASN A 299 17.78 -19.53 -30.90
C ASN A 299 17.44 -19.85 -32.37
N SER A 300 16.89 -18.89 -33.15
CA SER A 300 16.71 -18.91 -34.60
C SER A 300 17.80 -18.10 -35.27
#